data_decebf46a5cc5654af566292c6a18200
#
_entry.id   decebf46a5cc5654af566292c6a18200
#
_cell.length_a   1.000
_cell.length_b   1.000
_cell.length_c   1.000
_cell.angle_alpha   90.00
_cell.angle_beta   90.00
_cell.angle_gamma   90.00
#
_symmetry.space_group_name_H-M   'P 1'
#
loop_
_entity.id
_entity.type
_entity.pdbx_description
1 polymer ?
#
loop_
_entity_poly.entity_id
_entity_poly.type
_entity_poly.pdbx_seq_one_letter_code
_entity_poly.pdbx_strand_id
1 'polypeptide(L)'
;MFGPGAYVPDVTEGISCPADLPQPRSERPSRNYPARRCPRCGHRAGRYSLDSRTLHDLGDPRAGRPIDLFVTYSKHHCPHCDCYFAIDLSDLAWPKCHYTRRVQDLAVRLVAEDGLPYQAASWHLWRDHRVFVPAATLQNWVEAAGEKKPGQPDDDLPRRGADTLQRLSGHRRAL
;
A
#
# COMPACT_ATOMS: atom_id res chain seq x y z
N MET A 1 24.19 42.92 -2.18
CA MET A 1 24.78 42.22 -3.35
C MET A 1 24.48 40.74 -3.14
N PHE A 2 23.49 40.20 -3.86
CA PHE A 2 23.29 38.78 -3.91
C PHE A 2 24.27 38.22 -4.95
N GLY A 3 25.19 37.37 -4.51
CA GLY A 3 26.07 36.67 -5.45
C GLY A 3 25.25 35.83 -6.43
N PRO A 4 25.76 35.51 -7.63
CA PRO A 4 25.09 34.64 -8.56
C PRO A 4 24.87 33.30 -7.84
N GLY A 5 23.60 32.98 -7.58
CA GLY A 5 23.23 31.67 -7.02
C GLY A 5 23.86 30.59 -7.90
N ALA A 6 24.60 29.68 -7.29
CA ALA A 6 25.12 28.53 -8.01
C ALA A 6 23.95 27.85 -8.70
N TYR A 7 24.02 27.70 -10.03
CA TYR A 7 23.05 26.93 -10.79
C TYR A 7 23.00 25.50 -10.20
N VAL A 8 21.91 25.18 -9.59
CA VAL A 8 21.63 23.80 -9.18
C VAL A 8 20.93 23.14 -10.36
N PRO A 9 21.55 22.18 -11.05
CA PRO A 9 20.93 21.49 -12.17
C PRO A 9 19.57 20.96 -11.77
N ASP A 10 18.55 21.16 -12.60
CA ASP A 10 17.25 20.54 -12.37
C ASP A 10 17.47 19.01 -12.34
N VAL A 11 17.17 18.40 -11.22
CA VAL A 11 17.36 16.96 -11.01
C VAL A 11 16.49 16.11 -11.96
N THR A 12 15.63 16.74 -12.73
CA THR A 12 14.82 16.12 -13.79
C THR A 12 15.48 16.17 -15.15
N GLU A 13 16.57 16.94 -15.32
CA GLU A 13 17.30 16.97 -16.57
C GLU A 13 17.90 15.59 -16.89
N GLY A 14 17.61 15.10 -18.09
CA GLY A 14 18.06 13.78 -18.56
C GLY A 14 17.19 12.60 -18.14
N ILE A 15 16.11 12.82 -17.37
CA ILE A 15 15.16 11.76 -17.04
C ILE A 15 14.04 11.74 -18.07
N SER A 16 14.06 10.75 -18.96
CA SER A 16 13.05 10.54 -19.99
C SER A 16 12.23 9.28 -19.77
N CYS A 17 12.75 8.32 -19.00
CA CYS A 17 12.07 7.08 -18.68
C CYS A 17 12.47 6.57 -17.28
N PRO A 18 11.75 5.59 -16.69
CA PRO A 18 12.10 5.03 -15.39
C PRO A 18 13.51 4.44 -15.28
N ALA A 19 14.12 4.04 -16.41
CA ALA A 19 15.48 3.51 -16.42
C ALA A 19 16.56 4.60 -16.16
N ASP A 20 16.22 5.87 -16.39
CA ASP A 20 17.11 7.00 -16.14
C ASP A 20 17.15 7.39 -14.65
N LEU A 21 16.25 6.83 -13.83
CA LEU A 21 16.18 7.15 -12.42
C LEU A 21 17.39 6.59 -11.65
N PRO A 22 17.90 7.33 -10.63
CA PRO A 22 18.94 6.82 -9.77
C PRO A 22 18.55 5.50 -9.10
N GLN A 23 19.52 4.63 -8.88
CA GLN A 23 19.29 3.37 -8.20
C GLN A 23 18.68 3.61 -6.81
N PRO A 24 17.54 2.96 -6.48
CA PRO A 24 16.87 3.16 -5.21
C PRO A 24 17.68 2.62 -4.03
N ARG A 25 17.51 3.24 -2.87
CA ARG A 25 17.92 2.66 -1.60
C ARG A 25 16.88 1.61 -1.21
N SER A 26 17.31 0.37 -1.00
CA SER A 26 16.44 -0.71 -0.58
C SER A 26 16.37 -0.82 0.94
N GLU A 27 15.16 -0.78 1.49
CA GLU A 27 14.88 -1.14 2.88
C GLU A 27 14.14 -2.49 2.91
N ARG A 28 14.43 -3.33 3.92
CA ARG A 28 13.92 -4.71 3.98
C ARG A 28 13.11 -4.98 5.25
N PRO A 29 11.92 -4.38 5.40
CA PRO A 29 11.04 -4.71 6.51
C PRO A 29 10.49 -6.14 6.39
N SER A 30 10.34 -6.81 7.52
CA SER A 30 9.67 -8.11 7.58
C SER A 30 8.40 -8.04 8.42
N ARG A 31 7.36 -8.72 7.98
CA ARG A 31 6.07 -8.79 8.65
C ARG A 31 5.68 -10.26 8.86
N ASN A 32 5.52 -10.65 10.12
CA ASN A 32 5.10 -12.00 10.49
C ASN A 32 3.76 -11.96 11.19
N TYR A 33 2.87 -12.88 10.83
CA TYR A 33 1.57 -13.01 11.47
C TYR A 33 1.73 -13.53 12.92
N PRO A 34 1.37 -12.75 13.95
CA PRO A 34 1.71 -13.08 15.32
C PRO A 34 0.80 -14.14 15.95
N ALA A 35 -0.47 -14.17 15.57
CA ALA A 35 -1.49 -14.90 16.32
C ALA A 35 -1.46 -16.43 16.10
N ARG A 36 -0.87 -16.92 15.01
CA ARG A 36 -0.89 -18.35 14.61
C ARG A 36 -2.29 -19.02 14.65
N ARG A 37 -3.34 -18.21 14.55
CA ARG A 37 -4.74 -18.65 14.53
C ARG A 37 -5.39 -18.23 13.22
N CYS A 38 -6.17 -19.14 12.65
CA CYS A 38 -6.90 -18.86 11.42
C CYS A 38 -7.94 -17.75 11.67
N PRO A 39 -7.99 -16.70 10.86
CA PRO A 39 -8.99 -15.65 11.00
C PRO A 39 -10.42 -16.13 10.71
N ARG A 40 -10.56 -17.26 9.98
CA ARG A 40 -11.84 -17.81 9.59
C ARG A 40 -12.45 -18.73 10.65
N CYS A 41 -11.68 -19.64 11.24
CA CYS A 41 -12.18 -20.67 12.14
C CYS A 41 -11.54 -20.67 13.53
N GLY A 42 -10.56 -19.83 13.82
CA GLY A 42 -9.88 -19.74 15.11
C GLY A 42 -8.88 -20.87 15.41
N HIS A 43 -8.85 -21.95 14.63
CA HIS A 43 -7.93 -23.06 14.85
C HIS A 43 -6.48 -22.67 14.54
N ARG A 44 -5.54 -23.47 15.04
CA ARG A 44 -4.11 -23.23 14.82
C ARG A 44 -3.77 -23.34 13.33
N ALA A 45 -3.09 -22.32 12.83
CA ALA A 45 -2.58 -22.27 11.46
C ALA A 45 -1.06 -22.27 11.45
N GLY A 46 -0.47 -23.02 10.52
CA GLY A 46 0.96 -23.08 10.31
C GLY A 46 1.44 -22.03 9.30
N ARG A 47 2.70 -21.60 9.43
CA ARG A 47 3.33 -20.84 8.35
C ARG A 47 3.55 -21.76 7.14
N TYR A 48 2.97 -21.40 6.02
CA TYR A 48 3.07 -22.13 4.76
C TYR A 48 4.28 -21.69 3.96
N SER A 49 4.45 -20.37 3.79
CA SER A 49 5.57 -19.80 3.04
C SER A 49 5.87 -18.37 3.50
N LEU A 50 7.00 -17.86 3.00
CA LEU A 50 7.29 -16.43 2.98
C LEU A 50 7.12 -15.94 1.54
N ASP A 51 6.58 -14.75 1.40
CA ASP A 51 6.47 -14.05 0.13
C ASP A 51 7.06 -12.66 0.25
N SER A 52 7.29 -12.00 -0.85
CA SER A 52 7.85 -10.65 -0.86
C SER A 52 7.19 -9.78 -1.93
N ARG A 53 7.15 -8.49 -1.67
CA ARG A 53 6.76 -7.49 -2.67
C ARG A 53 7.60 -6.23 -2.51
N THR A 54 7.86 -5.57 -3.62
CA THR A 54 8.52 -4.27 -3.63
C THR A 54 7.46 -3.18 -3.65
N LEU A 55 7.64 -2.17 -2.79
CA LEU A 55 6.81 -0.97 -2.72
C LEU A 55 7.71 0.26 -2.86
N HIS A 56 7.34 1.17 -3.74
CA HIS A 56 8.00 2.47 -3.86
C HIS A 56 7.49 3.40 -2.76
N ASP A 57 8.40 3.99 -2.00
CA ASP A 57 8.09 4.90 -0.89
C ASP A 57 8.65 6.30 -1.14
N LEU A 58 8.24 7.24 -0.28
CA LEU A 58 8.78 8.59 -0.29
C LEU A 58 10.28 8.54 0.04
N GLY A 59 11.10 9.01 -0.88
CA GLY A 59 12.53 9.14 -0.71
C GLY A 59 12.92 10.41 0.02
N ASP A 60 14.19 10.49 0.38
CA ASP A 60 14.79 11.70 0.93
C ASP A 60 15.38 12.57 -0.21
N PRO A 61 14.85 13.78 -0.44
CA PRO A 61 15.38 14.68 -1.45
C PRO A 61 16.86 14.99 -1.25
N ARG A 62 17.31 15.05 0.02
CA ARG A 62 18.71 15.34 0.36
C ARG A 62 19.65 14.19 -0.01
N ALA A 63 19.18 12.96 0.11
CA ALA A 63 19.93 11.78 -0.31
C ALA A 63 19.94 11.59 -1.84
N GLY A 64 19.05 12.30 -2.57
CA GLY A 64 18.96 12.25 -4.03
C GLY A 64 18.50 10.91 -4.60
N ARG A 65 18.06 9.96 -3.76
CA ARG A 65 17.71 8.59 -4.18
C ARG A 65 16.30 8.21 -3.83
N PRO A 66 15.60 7.45 -4.70
CA PRO A 66 14.36 6.79 -4.36
C PRO A 66 14.53 5.80 -3.21
N ILE A 67 13.43 5.46 -2.56
CA ILE A 67 13.39 4.39 -1.54
C ILE A 67 12.44 3.31 -2.00
N ASP A 68 12.95 2.07 -2.02
CA ASP A 68 12.17 0.86 -2.27
C ASP A 68 12.11 0.00 -1.01
N LEU A 69 10.90 -0.30 -0.56
CA LEU A 69 10.65 -1.23 0.53
C LEU A 69 10.49 -2.64 -0.03
N PHE A 70 11.45 -3.50 0.22
CA PHE A 70 11.36 -4.92 -0.07
C PHE A 70 10.72 -5.65 1.11
N VAL A 71 9.39 -5.69 1.14
CA VAL A 71 8.61 -6.22 2.26
C VAL A 71 8.51 -7.73 2.16
N THR A 72 9.10 -8.45 3.12
CA THR A 72 8.92 -9.91 3.26
C THR A 72 7.80 -10.18 4.26
N TYR A 73 6.84 -11.02 3.89
CA TYR A 73 5.69 -11.31 4.71
C TYR A 73 5.31 -12.80 4.73
N SER A 74 4.68 -13.23 5.83
CA SER A 74 4.32 -14.63 6.02
C SER A 74 2.95 -14.95 5.44
N LYS A 75 2.87 -16.10 4.75
CA LYS A 75 1.63 -16.77 4.35
C LYS A 75 1.36 -17.98 5.23
N HIS A 76 0.12 -18.22 5.55
CA HIS A 76 -0.32 -19.27 6.47
C HIS A 76 -1.37 -20.15 5.82
N HIS A 77 -1.40 -21.40 6.27
CA HIS A 77 -2.43 -22.38 5.92
C HIS A 77 -3.07 -22.95 7.17
N CYS A 78 -4.38 -23.00 7.16
CA CYS A 78 -5.19 -23.65 8.21
C CYS A 78 -5.66 -25.02 7.74
N PRO A 79 -5.17 -26.12 8.30
CA PRO A 79 -5.58 -27.47 7.86
C PRO A 79 -7.02 -27.82 8.24
N HIS A 80 -7.61 -27.11 9.23
CA HIS A 80 -8.97 -27.40 9.67
C HIS A 80 -10.04 -26.92 8.67
N CYS A 81 -9.87 -25.75 8.06
CA CYS A 81 -10.84 -25.20 7.12
C CYS A 81 -10.26 -24.98 5.71
N ASP A 82 -9.07 -25.51 5.46
CA ASP A 82 -8.32 -25.42 4.21
C ASP A 82 -8.19 -23.97 3.68
N CYS A 83 -8.02 -23.02 4.59
CA CYS A 83 -7.95 -21.60 4.26
C CYS A 83 -6.50 -21.13 4.21
N TYR A 84 -6.13 -20.47 3.12
CA TYR A 84 -4.86 -19.76 2.99
C TYR A 84 -5.06 -18.29 3.28
N PHE A 85 -4.16 -17.70 4.05
CA PHE A 85 -4.18 -16.27 4.36
C PHE A 85 -2.77 -15.73 4.53
N ALA A 86 -2.63 -14.45 4.33
CA ALA A 86 -1.39 -13.72 4.55
C ALA A 86 -1.59 -12.70 5.67
N ILE A 87 -0.48 -12.16 6.17
CA ILE A 87 -0.54 -10.99 7.03
C ILE A 87 -1.13 -9.81 6.25
N ASP A 88 -1.92 -9.01 6.94
CA ASP A 88 -2.41 -7.76 6.40
C ASP A 88 -1.27 -6.74 6.26
N LEU A 89 -1.17 -6.14 5.08
CA LEU A 89 -0.23 -5.07 4.73
C LEU A 89 -0.95 -3.76 4.39
N SER A 90 -2.23 -3.64 4.73
CA SER A 90 -3.04 -2.46 4.43
C SER A 90 -2.54 -1.19 5.11
N ASP A 91 -1.75 -1.32 6.19
CA ASP A 91 -1.03 -0.21 6.82
C ASP A 91 0.09 0.37 5.93
N LEU A 92 0.66 -0.45 5.06
CA LEU A 92 1.75 -0.05 4.16
C LEU A 92 1.25 0.32 2.76
N ALA A 93 0.41 -0.52 2.16
CA ALA A 93 -0.04 -0.33 0.79
C ALA A 93 -1.38 -1.02 0.53
N TRP A 94 -2.17 -0.47 -0.38
CA TRP A 94 -3.38 -1.12 -0.85
C TRP A 94 -3.09 -2.43 -1.61
N PRO A 95 -4.05 -3.36 -1.65
CA PRO A 95 -3.92 -4.58 -2.45
C PRO A 95 -3.53 -4.25 -3.90
N LYS A 96 -2.59 -5.02 -4.45
CA LYS A 96 -2.08 -4.87 -5.83
C LYS A 96 -1.43 -3.51 -6.16
N CYS A 97 -1.22 -2.62 -5.20
CA CYS A 97 -0.54 -1.35 -5.41
C CYS A 97 0.97 -1.51 -5.20
N HIS A 98 1.79 -0.91 -6.07
CA HIS A 98 3.25 -0.91 -5.97
C HIS A 98 3.82 0.30 -5.21
N TYR A 99 2.97 1.16 -4.71
CA TYR A 99 3.34 2.35 -3.94
C TYR A 99 2.81 2.24 -2.53
N THR A 100 3.52 2.86 -1.58
CA THR A 100 3.03 2.95 -0.21
C THR A 100 1.82 3.87 -0.12
N ARG A 101 1.01 3.70 0.92
CA ARG A 101 -0.13 4.60 1.19
C ARG A 101 0.32 6.05 1.32
N ARG A 102 1.48 6.29 1.94
CA ARG A 102 2.05 7.64 2.09
C ARG A 102 2.25 8.35 0.76
N VAL A 103 2.73 7.61 -0.25
CA VAL A 103 2.88 8.14 -1.62
C VAL A 103 1.52 8.46 -2.22
N GLN A 104 0.54 7.56 -2.08
CA GLN A 104 -0.80 7.77 -2.62
C GLN A 104 -1.52 8.94 -1.96
N ASP A 105 -1.49 9.02 -0.62
CA ASP A 105 -2.14 10.08 0.13
C ASP A 105 -1.55 11.45 -0.22
N LEU A 106 -0.21 11.53 -0.33
CA LEU A 106 0.45 12.75 -0.78
C LEU A 106 0.06 13.11 -2.22
N ALA A 107 0.06 12.14 -3.12
CA ALA A 107 -0.30 12.33 -4.52
C ALA A 107 -1.74 12.87 -4.69
N VAL A 108 -2.70 12.29 -3.97
CA VAL A 108 -4.10 12.75 -3.98
C VAL A 108 -4.19 14.17 -3.43
N ARG A 109 -3.47 14.48 -2.34
CA ARG A 109 -3.44 15.83 -1.76
C ARG A 109 -2.94 16.87 -2.75
N LEU A 110 -1.80 16.62 -3.40
CA LEU A 110 -1.22 17.54 -4.39
C LEU A 110 -2.19 17.92 -5.50
N VAL A 111 -3.03 16.97 -5.93
CA VAL A 111 -4.00 17.22 -7.00
C VAL A 111 -5.30 17.79 -6.45
N ALA A 112 -5.88 17.18 -5.41
CA ALA A 112 -7.21 17.52 -4.93
C ALA A 112 -7.24 18.76 -4.02
N GLU A 113 -6.21 18.95 -3.19
CA GLU A 113 -6.14 20.08 -2.24
C GLU A 113 -5.31 21.24 -2.81
N ASP A 114 -4.13 20.94 -3.38
CA ASP A 114 -3.22 21.96 -3.90
C ASP A 114 -3.52 22.34 -5.37
N GLY A 115 -4.42 21.61 -6.04
CA GLY A 115 -4.88 21.92 -7.39
C GLY A 115 -3.85 21.71 -8.50
N LEU A 116 -2.82 20.88 -8.27
CA LEU A 116 -1.79 20.66 -9.27
C LEU A 116 -2.32 19.79 -10.42
N PRO A 117 -2.02 20.13 -11.69
CA PRO A 117 -2.25 19.20 -12.80
C PRO A 117 -1.47 17.89 -12.60
N TYR A 118 -2.01 16.76 -13.05
CA TYR A 118 -1.40 15.43 -12.86
C TYR A 118 0.08 15.36 -13.26
N GLN A 119 0.45 15.98 -14.37
CA GLN A 119 1.84 16.02 -14.81
C GLN A 119 2.72 16.83 -13.85
N ALA A 120 2.24 17.96 -13.37
CA ALA A 120 2.96 18.78 -12.38
C ALA A 120 3.10 18.05 -11.05
N ALA A 121 2.05 17.36 -10.58
CA ALA A 121 2.09 16.55 -9.37
C ALA A 121 3.09 15.38 -9.50
N SER A 122 3.17 14.73 -10.67
CA SER A 122 4.17 13.69 -10.94
C SER A 122 5.60 14.23 -10.80
N TRP A 123 5.89 15.39 -11.39
CA TRP A 123 7.19 16.06 -11.27
C TRP A 123 7.48 16.55 -9.86
N HIS A 124 6.47 17.03 -9.13
CA HIS A 124 6.62 17.44 -7.73
C HIS A 124 7.01 16.24 -6.86
N LEU A 125 6.33 15.10 -6.99
CA LEU A 125 6.67 13.87 -6.28
C LEU A 125 8.11 13.44 -6.56
N TRP A 126 8.56 13.53 -7.79
CA TRP A 126 9.93 13.20 -8.13
C TRP A 126 10.95 14.18 -7.54
N ARG A 127 10.76 15.49 -7.73
CA ARG A 127 11.71 16.52 -7.28
C ARG A 127 11.84 16.57 -5.76
N ASP A 128 10.69 16.54 -5.06
CA ASP A 128 10.65 16.83 -3.64
C ASP A 128 10.62 15.56 -2.77
N HIS A 129 10.25 14.43 -3.36
CA HIS A 129 10.08 13.17 -2.62
C HIS A 129 10.80 11.98 -3.26
N ARG A 130 11.53 12.17 -4.35
CA ARG A 130 12.29 11.12 -5.04
C ARG A 130 11.47 9.86 -5.35
N VAL A 131 10.19 10.00 -5.59
CA VAL A 131 9.32 8.92 -6.02
C VAL A 131 8.66 9.29 -7.35
N PHE A 132 8.89 8.48 -8.37
CA PHE A 132 8.29 8.70 -9.69
C PHE A 132 6.95 7.98 -9.77
N VAL A 133 5.88 8.74 -9.98
CA VAL A 133 4.52 8.21 -10.20
C VAL A 133 4.00 8.74 -11.53
N PRO A 134 3.69 7.87 -12.51
CA PRO A 134 3.15 8.30 -13.78
C PRO A 134 1.84 9.10 -13.62
N ALA A 135 1.65 10.14 -14.43
CA ALA A 135 0.45 10.99 -14.39
C ALA A 135 -0.86 10.21 -14.52
N ALA A 136 -0.89 9.17 -15.36
CA ALA A 136 -2.05 8.29 -15.50
C ALA A 136 -2.38 7.51 -14.21
N THR A 137 -1.35 7.12 -13.45
CA THR A 137 -1.53 6.47 -12.14
C THR A 137 -2.10 7.45 -11.12
N LEU A 138 -1.62 8.69 -11.11
CA LEU A 138 -2.17 9.77 -10.26
C LEU A 138 -3.65 10.02 -10.57
N GLN A 139 -4.00 10.12 -11.85
CA GLN A 139 -5.38 10.29 -12.29
C GLN A 139 -6.28 9.18 -11.72
N ASN A 140 -5.90 7.92 -11.90
CA ASN A 140 -6.66 6.78 -11.38
C ASN A 140 -6.86 6.84 -9.86
N TRP A 141 -5.85 7.27 -9.10
CA TRP A 141 -5.96 7.40 -7.65
C TRP A 141 -6.88 8.53 -7.21
N VAL A 142 -6.82 9.67 -7.89
CA VAL A 142 -7.68 10.83 -7.58
C VAL A 142 -9.14 10.51 -7.92
N GLU A 143 -9.39 9.88 -9.06
CA GLU A 143 -10.73 9.43 -9.45
C GLU A 143 -11.30 8.43 -8.43
N ALA A 144 -10.52 7.40 -8.06
CA ALA A 144 -10.93 6.43 -7.05
C ALA A 144 -11.17 7.06 -5.67
N ALA A 145 -10.41 8.10 -5.29
CA ALA A 145 -10.61 8.84 -4.05
C ALA A 145 -11.90 9.69 -4.10
N GLY A 146 -12.20 10.28 -5.27
CA GLY A 146 -13.44 11.06 -5.48
C GLY A 146 -14.71 10.22 -5.47
N GLU A 147 -14.64 8.94 -5.89
CA GLU A 147 -15.76 8.00 -5.86
C GLU A 147 -16.09 7.49 -4.45
N LYS A 148 -15.14 7.49 -3.54
CA LYS A 148 -15.38 7.15 -2.12
C LYS A 148 -16.19 8.26 -1.46
N LYS A 149 -17.51 8.05 -1.33
CA LYS A 149 -18.38 8.94 -0.58
C LYS A 149 -17.88 9.06 0.86
N PRO A 150 -17.79 10.29 1.43
CA PRO A 150 -17.46 10.47 2.84
C PRO A 150 -18.54 9.78 3.69
N GLY A 151 -18.18 8.74 4.42
CA GLY A 151 -19.08 8.02 5.33
C GLY A 151 -19.30 6.53 5.01
N GLN A 152 -18.68 5.95 4.01
CA GLN A 152 -18.71 4.52 3.82
C GLN A 152 -17.55 3.89 4.60
N PRO A 153 -17.82 3.16 5.71
CA PRO A 153 -16.77 2.42 6.41
C PRO A 153 -16.15 1.41 5.45
N ASP A 154 -14.85 1.16 5.61
CA ASP A 154 -14.11 0.16 4.83
C ASP A 154 -14.78 -1.23 5.01
N ASP A 155 -15.73 -1.56 4.14
CA ASP A 155 -16.51 -2.81 4.16
C ASP A 155 -15.70 -4.02 3.64
N ASP A 156 -14.40 -3.84 3.38
CA ASP A 156 -13.48 -4.91 2.99
C ASP A 156 -12.83 -5.68 4.16
N LEU A 157 -13.24 -5.40 5.39
CA LEU A 157 -12.96 -6.32 6.50
C LEU A 157 -13.92 -7.51 6.38
N PRO A 158 -13.43 -8.76 6.38
CA PRO A 158 -14.29 -9.94 6.39
C PRO A 158 -15.18 -9.84 7.64
N ARG A 159 -16.47 -9.64 7.43
CA ARG A 159 -17.46 -9.61 8.51
C ARG A 159 -17.29 -10.86 9.34
N ARG A 160 -16.89 -10.68 10.59
CA ARG A 160 -16.89 -11.75 11.59
C ARG A 160 -18.30 -12.32 11.62
N GLY A 161 -18.43 -13.62 11.28
CA GLY A 161 -19.69 -14.30 11.21
C GLY A 161 -20.51 -14.15 12.49
N ALA A 162 -21.60 -13.42 12.37
CA ALA A 162 -22.69 -13.35 13.33
C ALA A 162 -23.86 -14.20 12.82
N ASP A 163 -23.58 -15.42 12.34
CA ASP A 163 -24.63 -16.34 11.88
C ASP A 163 -24.34 -17.77 12.30
N THR A 164 -24.24 -18.02 13.62
CA THR A 164 -24.24 -19.38 14.15
C THR A 164 -24.94 -19.45 15.54
N LEU A 165 -26.03 -18.74 15.73
CA LEU A 165 -26.85 -18.92 16.94
C LEU A 165 -28.33 -19.17 16.67
N GLN A 166 -28.72 -19.61 15.47
CA GLN A 166 -30.14 -19.89 15.17
C GLN A 166 -30.44 -21.32 14.69
N ARG A 167 -29.60 -22.32 14.98
CA ARG A 167 -29.92 -23.73 14.66
C ARG A 167 -29.74 -24.71 15.84
N LEU A 168 -30.10 -24.32 17.06
CA LEU A 168 -30.21 -25.26 18.19
C LEU A 168 -31.50 -25.09 19.00
N SER A 169 -32.61 -24.76 18.35
CA SER A 169 -33.93 -24.85 18.96
C SER A 169 -34.91 -25.53 18.02
N GLY A 170 -34.88 -26.86 17.97
CA GLY A 170 -35.85 -27.55 17.16
C GLY A 170 -35.57 -29.04 17.00
N HIS A 171 -35.45 -29.82 18.08
CA HIS A 171 -35.80 -31.24 18.09
C HIS A 171 -35.89 -31.73 19.53
N ARG A 172 -36.98 -31.39 20.17
CA ARG A 172 -37.58 -32.19 21.25
C ARG A 172 -39.06 -32.35 20.96
N ARG A 173 -39.43 -33.52 20.51
CA ARG A 173 -40.68 -34.34 20.62
C ARG A 173 -40.59 -35.39 19.53
N ALA A 174 -40.77 -36.65 19.74
CA ALA A 174 -41.64 -37.39 20.61
C ALA A 174 -41.23 -38.87 20.58
N LEU A 175 -41.63 -39.57 21.65
CA LEU A 175 -41.82 -40.97 21.96
C LEU A 175 -40.63 -41.70 22.53
#